data_cebb720c9f501f3f6e0198706b7216a1
#
_entry.id   cebb720c9f501f3f6e0198706b7216a1
#
_cell.length_a   1.000
_cell.length_b   1.000
_cell.length_c   1.000
_cell.angle_alpha   90.00
_cell.angle_beta   90.00
_cell.angle_gamma   90.00
#
_symmetry.space_group_name_H-M   'P 1'
#
loop_
_entity.id
_entity.type
_entity.pdbx_description
1 polymer ?
#
loop_
_entity_poly.entity_id
_entity_poly.type
_entity_poly.pdbx_seq_one_letter_code
_entity_poly.pdbx_strand_id
1 'polypeptide(L)'
;FSGIEKNGLKAGIIGSGPAGITIAVILAQRGYDITIFESREKIGGVLRYGIPEFRLPKSILERYKEKLIELGIKIRPNTAIGTTISVDDMFRDGYSAIFIGTGVWKPNTLHIKGETLGNVHYAINYLTNPDVYRLGDTVNIIGAGNSAMDVARTALRHGAKKVTVFSRSDHLAASQREVDYAKIDGVEFVVHVEPVEIVDDGVIFVELECDGKGNLSPIRGTENLYQADSTIIAISQGPKDRIVSTTTGLEVNEKGLLVTNTFGETTRDGIFESGDVVRGAKTVVEAVAYSKQVADAMDDYMKGLMHERDL
;
A
#
# COMPACT_ATOMS: atom_id res chain seq x y z
N PHE A 1 -21.03 11.59 -19.73
CA PHE A 1 -20.08 10.74 -20.51
C PHE A 1 -20.77 9.87 -21.58
N SER A 2 -21.99 10.20 -21.99
CA SER A 2 -22.66 9.58 -23.12
C SER A 2 -22.00 10.07 -24.41
N GLY A 3 -21.30 9.18 -25.13
CA GLY A 3 -20.71 9.48 -26.44
C GLY A 3 -19.28 8.99 -26.66
N ILE A 4 -18.71 8.21 -25.72
CA ILE A 4 -17.39 7.60 -25.94
C ILE A 4 -17.58 6.40 -26.89
N GLU A 5 -17.03 6.50 -28.09
CA GLU A 5 -17.03 5.40 -29.06
C GLU A 5 -16.10 4.28 -28.56
N LYS A 6 -16.61 3.05 -28.56
CA LYS A 6 -15.86 1.87 -28.13
C LYS A 6 -14.96 1.38 -29.26
N ASN A 7 -13.70 1.07 -28.93
CA ASN A 7 -12.71 0.56 -29.88
C ASN A 7 -12.64 -0.98 -29.96
N GLY A 8 -13.47 -1.69 -29.16
CA GLY A 8 -13.57 -3.15 -29.18
C GLY A 8 -12.45 -3.89 -28.42
N LEU A 9 -11.46 -3.18 -27.86
CA LEU A 9 -10.40 -3.78 -27.07
C LEU A 9 -10.70 -3.73 -25.57
N LYS A 10 -10.21 -4.74 -24.83
CA LYS A 10 -10.42 -4.88 -23.39
C LYS A 10 -9.12 -4.71 -22.64
N ALA A 11 -9.16 -4.00 -21.52
CA ALA A 11 -8.05 -3.97 -20.57
C ALA A 11 -8.51 -4.44 -19.19
N GLY A 12 -7.69 -5.29 -18.55
CA GLY A 12 -7.88 -5.78 -17.19
C GLY A 12 -7.05 -5.01 -16.20
N ILE A 13 -7.67 -4.52 -15.13
CA ILE A 13 -6.99 -3.77 -14.07
C ILE A 13 -7.02 -4.60 -12.79
N ILE A 14 -5.87 -5.05 -12.32
CA ILE A 14 -5.74 -5.83 -11.09
C ILE A 14 -5.41 -4.91 -9.93
N GLY A 15 -6.39 -4.70 -9.05
CA GLY A 15 -6.33 -3.78 -7.92
C GLY A 15 -7.02 -2.45 -8.18
N SER A 16 -7.81 -2.00 -7.21
CA SER A 16 -8.61 -0.78 -7.25
C SER A 16 -8.04 0.33 -6.36
N GLY A 17 -6.73 0.33 -6.15
CA GLY A 17 -6.02 1.42 -5.48
C GLY A 17 -5.93 2.67 -6.37
N PRO A 18 -5.26 3.74 -5.89
CA PRO A 18 -5.14 5.00 -6.64
C PRO A 18 -4.60 4.81 -8.06
N ALA A 19 -3.60 3.96 -8.24
CA ALA A 19 -3.02 3.65 -9.55
C ALA A 19 -4.04 2.98 -10.48
N GLY A 20 -4.67 1.90 -10.03
CA GLY A 20 -5.65 1.14 -10.82
C GLY A 20 -6.87 1.97 -11.22
N ILE A 21 -7.41 2.77 -10.30
CA ILE A 21 -8.53 3.68 -10.60
C ILE A 21 -8.12 4.72 -11.65
N THR A 22 -6.92 5.28 -11.55
CA THR A 22 -6.42 6.28 -12.52
C THR A 22 -6.31 5.69 -13.92
N ILE A 23 -5.68 4.51 -14.06
CA ILE A 23 -5.55 3.80 -15.33
C ILE A 23 -6.94 3.46 -15.90
N ALA A 24 -7.84 2.92 -15.08
CA ALA A 24 -9.18 2.53 -15.49
C ALA A 24 -9.98 3.71 -16.09
N VAL A 25 -9.93 4.87 -15.43
CA VAL A 25 -10.63 6.08 -15.89
C VAL A 25 -10.06 6.57 -17.22
N ILE A 26 -8.73 6.69 -17.33
CA ILE A 26 -8.08 7.19 -18.54
C ILE A 26 -8.39 6.29 -19.73
N LEU A 27 -8.23 4.98 -19.58
CA LEU A 27 -8.47 4.04 -20.68
C LEU A 27 -9.97 3.94 -21.05
N ALA A 28 -10.88 3.98 -20.06
CA ALA A 28 -12.31 4.00 -20.33
C ALA A 28 -12.72 5.24 -21.16
N GLN A 29 -12.14 6.41 -20.87
CA GLN A 29 -12.35 7.64 -21.64
C GLN A 29 -11.78 7.57 -23.07
N ARG A 30 -10.85 6.66 -23.33
CA ARG A 30 -10.29 6.39 -24.66
C ARG A 30 -11.02 5.27 -25.43
N GLY A 31 -12.16 4.80 -24.90
CA GLY A 31 -13.02 3.83 -25.58
C GLY A 31 -12.73 2.36 -25.29
N TYR A 32 -11.79 2.05 -24.39
CA TYR A 32 -11.53 0.67 -24.01
C TYR A 32 -12.60 0.11 -23.07
N ASP A 33 -12.88 -1.20 -23.18
CA ASP A 33 -13.69 -1.92 -22.23
C ASP A 33 -12.86 -2.31 -21.00
N ILE A 34 -13.17 -1.74 -19.86
CA ILE A 34 -12.38 -1.90 -18.65
C ILE A 34 -13.08 -2.79 -17.62
N THR A 35 -12.32 -3.71 -17.07
CA THR A 35 -12.73 -4.48 -15.89
C THR A 35 -11.68 -4.34 -14.78
N ILE A 36 -12.11 -3.89 -13.61
CA ILE A 36 -11.28 -3.85 -12.40
C ILE A 36 -11.54 -5.12 -11.59
N PHE A 37 -10.48 -5.85 -11.30
CA PHE A 37 -10.48 -7.02 -10.41
C PHE A 37 -9.95 -6.59 -9.03
N GLU A 38 -10.80 -6.65 -8.02
CA GLU A 38 -10.45 -6.25 -6.66
C GLU A 38 -10.52 -7.46 -5.72
N SER A 39 -9.45 -7.73 -5.00
CA SER A 39 -9.37 -8.87 -4.08
C SER A 39 -10.24 -8.71 -2.84
N ARG A 40 -10.58 -7.48 -2.48
CA ARG A 40 -11.43 -7.15 -1.33
C ARG A 40 -12.87 -6.85 -1.76
N GLU A 41 -13.75 -6.70 -0.76
CA GLU A 41 -15.17 -6.41 -0.96
C GLU A 41 -15.41 -5.05 -1.62
N LYS A 42 -14.60 -4.05 -1.28
CA LYS A 42 -14.79 -2.66 -1.73
C LYS A 42 -13.54 -2.11 -2.38
N ILE A 43 -13.75 -1.22 -3.35
CA ILE A 43 -12.67 -0.52 -4.04
C ILE A 43 -11.97 0.52 -3.15
N GLY A 44 -10.76 0.92 -3.56
CA GLY A 44 -10.03 2.04 -2.99
C GLY A 44 -8.62 1.69 -2.50
N GLY A 45 -8.28 0.41 -2.36
CA GLY A 45 -6.96 0.00 -1.89
C GLY A 45 -6.55 0.71 -0.60
N VAL A 46 -5.36 1.30 -0.57
CA VAL A 46 -4.84 2.03 0.62
C VAL A 46 -5.72 3.22 1.03
N LEU A 47 -6.42 3.86 0.09
CA LEU A 47 -7.34 4.95 0.40
C LEU A 47 -8.48 4.50 1.33
N ARG A 48 -8.91 3.25 1.21
CA ARG A 48 -9.95 2.68 2.04
C ARG A 48 -9.40 1.96 3.28
N TYR A 49 -8.38 1.15 3.07
CA TYR A 49 -7.94 0.17 4.06
C TYR A 49 -6.65 0.56 4.79
N GLY A 50 -6.01 1.66 4.40
CA GLY A 50 -4.77 2.14 5.00
C GLY A 50 -4.83 3.57 5.53
N ILE A 51 -5.75 4.40 5.03
CA ILE A 51 -5.93 5.78 5.49
C ILE A 51 -7.17 5.85 6.40
N PRO A 52 -7.07 6.39 7.62
CA PRO A 52 -8.22 6.50 8.54
C PRO A 52 -9.34 7.39 8.02
N GLU A 53 -10.58 7.13 8.49
CA GLU A 53 -11.78 7.88 8.13
C GLU A 53 -11.63 9.40 8.40
N PHE A 54 -11.02 9.77 9.51
CA PHE A 54 -10.85 11.18 9.89
C PHE A 54 -9.88 11.95 8.97
N ARG A 55 -9.06 11.25 8.18
CA ARG A 55 -8.21 11.85 7.13
C ARG A 55 -8.85 11.82 5.75
N LEU A 56 -9.53 10.73 5.43
CA LEU A 56 -10.20 10.53 4.14
C LEU A 56 -11.55 9.86 4.35
N PRO A 57 -12.66 10.63 4.33
CA PRO A 57 -14.00 10.08 4.43
C PRO A 57 -14.29 9.06 3.32
N LYS A 58 -14.75 7.86 3.70
CA LYS A 58 -14.97 6.75 2.75
C LYS A 58 -16.15 6.98 1.81
N SER A 59 -17.04 7.92 2.15
CA SER A 59 -18.10 8.40 1.25
C SER A 59 -17.57 8.96 -0.08
N ILE A 60 -16.34 9.49 -0.08
CA ILE A 60 -15.66 9.93 -1.31
C ILE A 60 -15.43 8.74 -2.25
N LEU A 61 -15.03 7.58 -1.71
CA LEU A 61 -14.78 6.38 -2.50
C LEU A 61 -16.05 5.75 -3.06
N GLU A 62 -17.18 5.87 -2.34
CA GLU A 62 -18.48 5.45 -2.88
C GLU A 62 -18.88 6.30 -4.10
N ARG A 63 -18.69 7.62 -4.04
CA ARG A 63 -18.91 8.51 -5.20
C ARG A 63 -17.98 8.18 -6.37
N TYR A 64 -16.72 7.82 -6.11
CA TYR A 64 -15.81 7.34 -7.17
C TYR A 64 -16.32 6.05 -7.79
N LYS A 65 -16.79 5.09 -7.00
CA LYS A 65 -17.38 3.85 -7.49
C LYS A 65 -18.55 4.10 -8.45
N GLU A 66 -19.47 4.98 -8.08
CA GLU A 66 -20.60 5.36 -8.94
C GLU A 66 -20.12 5.95 -10.28
N LYS A 67 -19.15 6.87 -10.24
CA LYS A 67 -18.56 7.45 -11.46
C LYS A 67 -17.84 6.42 -12.34
N LEU A 68 -17.17 5.45 -11.76
CA LEU A 68 -16.55 4.35 -12.52
C LEU A 68 -17.62 3.52 -13.25
N ILE A 69 -18.73 3.22 -12.60
CA ILE A 69 -19.86 2.50 -13.18
C ILE A 69 -20.52 3.33 -14.29
N GLU A 70 -20.72 4.64 -14.09
CA GLU A 70 -21.24 5.57 -15.11
C GLU A 70 -20.35 5.64 -16.35
N LEU A 71 -19.03 5.47 -16.22
CA LEU A 71 -18.08 5.35 -17.32
C LEU A 71 -18.12 3.98 -18.03
N GLY A 72 -18.96 3.05 -17.58
CA GLY A 72 -19.08 1.71 -18.11
C GLY A 72 -17.96 0.75 -17.63
N ILE A 73 -17.20 1.13 -16.60
CA ILE A 73 -16.18 0.27 -16.00
C ILE A 73 -16.86 -0.82 -15.19
N LYS A 74 -16.50 -2.07 -15.47
CA LYS A 74 -16.96 -3.23 -14.70
C LYS A 74 -16.05 -3.41 -13.47
N ILE A 75 -16.65 -3.68 -12.31
CA ILE A 75 -15.92 -3.94 -11.07
C ILE A 75 -16.25 -5.35 -10.60
N ARG A 76 -15.23 -6.18 -10.40
CA ARG A 76 -15.33 -7.53 -9.84
C ARG A 76 -14.67 -7.56 -8.46
N PRO A 77 -15.42 -7.34 -7.37
CA PRO A 77 -14.91 -7.46 -6.02
C PRO A 77 -14.70 -8.93 -5.63
N ASN A 78 -14.01 -9.14 -4.51
CA ASN A 78 -13.69 -10.47 -3.97
C ASN A 78 -13.03 -11.41 -5.01
N THR A 79 -12.25 -10.84 -5.93
CA THR A 79 -11.59 -11.57 -7.02
C THR A 79 -10.09 -11.34 -6.96
N ALA A 80 -9.37 -12.32 -6.42
CA ALA A 80 -7.92 -12.29 -6.30
C ALA A 80 -7.28 -12.98 -7.51
N ILE A 81 -6.65 -12.22 -8.37
CA ILE A 81 -5.88 -12.74 -9.50
C ILE A 81 -4.58 -13.39 -8.98
N GLY A 82 -4.17 -14.47 -9.61
CA GLY A 82 -3.02 -15.29 -9.21
C GLY A 82 -3.39 -16.42 -8.22
N THR A 83 -4.66 -16.56 -7.86
CA THR A 83 -5.19 -17.68 -7.06
C THR A 83 -6.08 -18.59 -7.88
N THR A 84 -7.32 -18.13 -8.09
CA THR A 84 -8.34 -18.89 -8.84
C THR A 84 -8.31 -18.54 -10.33
N ILE A 85 -8.10 -17.26 -10.63
CA ILE A 85 -7.96 -16.75 -11.99
C ILE A 85 -6.50 -16.30 -12.16
N SER A 86 -5.83 -16.84 -13.18
CA SER A 86 -4.48 -16.44 -13.54
C SER A 86 -4.47 -15.25 -14.51
N VAL A 87 -3.30 -14.63 -14.67
CA VAL A 87 -3.09 -13.62 -15.72
C VAL A 87 -3.25 -14.23 -17.12
N ASP A 88 -2.83 -15.50 -17.30
CA ASP A 88 -3.01 -16.22 -18.57
C ASP A 88 -4.49 -16.45 -18.88
N ASP A 89 -5.32 -16.72 -17.88
CA ASP A 89 -6.78 -16.82 -18.07
C ASP A 89 -7.36 -15.49 -18.57
N MET A 90 -6.88 -14.35 -18.09
CA MET A 90 -7.33 -13.04 -18.54
C MET A 90 -6.99 -12.81 -20.01
N PHE A 91 -5.77 -13.13 -20.45
CA PHE A 91 -5.41 -13.05 -21.87
C PHE A 91 -6.27 -13.98 -22.74
N ARG A 92 -6.50 -15.23 -22.30
CA ARG A 92 -7.39 -16.17 -22.98
C ARG A 92 -8.84 -15.65 -23.10
N ASP A 93 -9.29 -14.90 -22.08
CA ASP A 93 -10.63 -14.28 -22.06
C ASP A 93 -10.72 -13.00 -22.93
N GLY A 94 -9.63 -12.66 -23.63
CA GLY A 94 -9.57 -11.59 -24.63
C GLY A 94 -9.19 -10.21 -24.07
N TYR A 95 -8.59 -10.12 -22.89
CA TYR A 95 -7.96 -8.88 -22.46
C TYR A 95 -6.71 -8.64 -23.30
N SER A 96 -6.61 -7.47 -23.91
CA SER A 96 -5.49 -7.08 -24.79
C SER A 96 -4.29 -6.58 -23.99
N ALA A 97 -4.53 -5.95 -22.85
CA ALA A 97 -3.52 -5.52 -21.92
C ALA A 97 -4.00 -5.67 -20.47
N ILE A 98 -3.07 -5.89 -19.57
CA ILE A 98 -3.32 -6.08 -18.15
C ILE A 98 -2.47 -5.11 -17.34
N PHE A 99 -3.09 -4.41 -16.41
CA PHE A 99 -2.41 -3.56 -15.46
C PHE A 99 -2.38 -4.21 -14.07
N ILE A 100 -1.20 -4.26 -13.44
CA ILE A 100 -1.02 -4.77 -12.07
C ILE A 100 -0.81 -3.57 -11.12
N GLY A 101 -1.78 -3.33 -10.26
CA GLY A 101 -1.78 -2.25 -9.26
C GLY A 101 -2.16 -2.75 -7.88
N THR A 102 -1.62 -3.89 -7.47
CA THR A 102 -1.97 -4.57 -6.21
C THR A 102 -1.46 -3.88 -4.96
N GLY A 103 -0.49 -2.98 -5.09
CA GLY A 103 0.12 -2.27 -3.98
C GLY A 103 0.99 -3.17 -3.07
N VAL A 104 1.34 -2.65 -1.90
CA VAL A 104 2.17 -3.34 -0.91
C VAL A 104 1.37 -3.57 0.38
N TRP A 105 1.15 -4.84 0.74
CA TRP A 105 0.26 -5.26 1.83
C TRP A 105 0.89 -6.26 2.79
N LYS A 106 2.13 -6.70 2.54
CA LYS A 106 2.88 -7.57 3.43
C LYS A 106 3.65 -6.70 4.42
N PRO A 107 3.31 -6.70 5.71
CA PRO A 107 4.05 -5.92 6.68
C PRO A 107 5.50 -6.39 6.75
N ASN A 108 6.42 -5.44 6.92
CA ASN A 108 7.81 -5.76 7.21
C ASN A 108 7.93 -6.17 8.68
N THR A 109 8.88 -7.05 8.96
CA THR A 109 9.18 -7.57 10.30
C THR A 109 10.49 -6.97 10.82
N LEU A 110 10.63 -6.91 12.14
CA LEU A 110 11.85 -6.45 12.81
C LEU A 110 12.89 -7.56 12.92
N HIS A 111 12.46 -8.82 12.83
CA HIS A 111 13.26 -10.01 13.07
C HIS A 111 13.85 -10.08 14.49
N ILE A 112 13.09 -9.61 15.48
CA ILE A 112 13.44 -9.67 16.90
C ILE A 112 12.51 -10.63 17.65
N LYS A 113 12.94 -11.07 18.82
CA LYS A 113 12.13 -11.92 19.68
C LYS A 113 10.88 -11.19 20.17
N GLY A 114 9.75 -11.89 20.18
CA GLY A 114 8.47 -11.41 20.69
C GLY A 114 7.50 -10.87 19.64
N GLU A 115 7.86 -10.79 18.35
CA GLU A 115 6.95 -10.29 17.31
C GLU A 115 5.66 -11.12 17.13
N THR A 116 5.62 -12.33 17.63
CA THR A 116 4.45 -13.23 17.56
C THR A 116 3.60 -13.23 18.83
N LEU A 117 3.89 -12.40 19.80
CA LEU A 117 3.07 -12.25 21.01
C LEU A 117 1.67 -11.75 20.66
N GLY A 118 0.67 -12.13 21.46
CA GLY A 118 -0.75 -11.85 21.18
C GLY A 118 -1.13 -10.36 21.19
N ASN A 119 -0.32 -9.53 21.85
CA ASN A 119 -0.49 -8.08 21.93
C ASN A 119 0.41 -7.29 20.94
N VAL A 120 1.02 -7.98 19.98
CA VAL A 120 1.83 -7.37 18.92
C VAL A 120 1.05 -7.37 17.61
N HIS A 121 0.96 -6.21 16.98
CA HIS A 121 0.17 -6.00 15.77
C HIS A 121 0.99 -5.27 14.71
N TYR A 122 0.55 -5.34 13.45
CA TYR A 122 1.15 -4.60 12.34
C TYR A 122 0.24 -3.46 11.88
N ALA A 123 0.82 -2.31 11.60
CA ALA A 123 0.11 -1.08 11.23
C ALA A 123 -0.94 -1.29 10.14
N ILE A 124 -0.58 -1.95 9.04
CA ILE A 124 -1.50 -2.12 7.91
C ILE A 124 -2.70 -3.01 8.26
N ASN A 125 -2.50 -4.00 9.14
CA ASN A 125 -3.59 -4.85 9.61
C ASN A 125 -4.52 -4.10 10.56
N TYR A 126 -3.95 -3.35 11.51
CA TYR A 126 -4.71 -2.52 12.43
C TYR A 126 -5.54 -1.46 11.71
N LEU A 127 -4.92 -0.69 10.80
CA LEU A 127 -5.61 0.37 10.03
C LEU A 127 -6.72 -0.16 9.12
N THR A 128 -6.61 -1.42 8.69
CA THR A 128 -7.64 -2.05 7.85
C THR A 128 -8.98 -2.20 8.58
N ASN A 129 -8.95 -2.54 9.87
CA ASN A 129 -10.16 -2.67 10.70
C ASN A 129 -9.80 -2.48 12.19
N PRO A 130 -9.63 -1.22 12.64
CA PRO A 130 -9.22 -0.94 14.02
C PRO A 130 -10.24 -1.36 15.08
N ASP A 131 -11.53 -1.47 14.73
CA ASP A 131 -12.62 -1.77 15.66
C ASP A 131 -12.53 -3.17 16.28
N VAL A 132 -11.83 -4.11 15.63
CA VAL A 132 -11.68 -5.49 16.14
C VAL A 132 -10.54 -5.63 17.16
N TYR A 133 -9.70 -4.61 17.30
CA TYR A 133 -8.55 -4.65 18.20
C TYR A 133 -8.89 -4.13 19.60
N ARG A 134 -8.26 -4.69 20.61
CA ARG A 134 -8.30 -4.25 22.01
C ARG A 134 -6.88 -3.92 22.44
N LEU A 135 -6.47 -2.68 22.23
CA LEU A 135 -5.07 -2.26 22.43
C LEU A 135 -4.71 -1.99 23.89
N GLY A 136 -5.70 -1.80 24.77
CA GLY A 136 -5.47 -1.36 26.14
C GLY A 136 -5.26 0.15 26.26
N ASP A 137 -4.78 0.59 27.43
CA ASP A 137 -4.61 2.01 27.75
C ASP A 137 -3.30 2.58 27.19
N THR A 138 -2.25 1.76 27.12
CA THR A 138 -0.90 2.19 26.73
C THR A 138 -0.44 1.43 25.48
N VAL A 139 -0.04 2.17 24.43
CA VAL A 139 0.35 1.61 23.14
C VAL A 139 1.72 2.12 22.71
N ASN A 140 2.63 1.22 22.41
CA ASN A 140 3.91 1.50 21.79
C ASN A 140 3.82 1.30 20.26
N ILE A 141 4.35 2.26 19.51
CA ILE A 141 4.39 2.19 18.04
C ILE A 141 5.85 2.25 17.60
N ILE A 142 6.30 1.24 16.88
CA ILE A 142 7.67 1.14 16.37
C ILE A 142 7.70 1.58 14.91
N GLY A 143 8.37 2.69 14.64
CA GLY A 143 8.44 3.33 13.32
C GLY A 143 7.76 4.70 13.31
N ALA A 144 8.22 5.60 12.44
CA ALA A 144 7.83 7.01 12.43
C ALA A 144 7.49 7.55 11.02
N GLY A 145 6.92 6.71 10.16
CA GLY A 145 6.36 7.13 8.87
C GLY A 145 4.91 7.60 8.98
N ASN A 146 4.31 8.02 7.86
CA ASN A 146 2.91 8.47 7.83
C ASN A 146 1.95 7.41 8.38
N SER A 147 2.17 6.13 8.10
CA SER A 147 1.35 5.05 8.66
C SER A 147 1.45 4.95 10.18
N ALA A 148 2.62 5.23 10.77
CA ALA A 148 2.78 5.28 12.23
C ALA A 148 1.96 6.43 12.85
N MET A 149 1.93 7.59 12.19
CA MET A 149 1.09 8.73 12.61
C MET A 149 -0.40 8.37 12.54
N ASP A 150 -0.82 7.71 11.48
CA ASP A 150 -2.20 7.24 11.31
C ASP A 150 -2.58 6.23 12.39
N VAL A 151 -1.71 5.27 12.69
CA VAL A 151 -1.90 4.28 13.77
C VAL A 151 -2.02 4.98 15.12
N ALA A 152 -1.10 5.89 15.45
CA ALA A 152 -1.08 6.58 16.73
C ALA A 152 -2.36 7.38 16.97
N ARG A 153 -2.77 8.16 15.99
CA ARG A 153 -3.97 8.98 16.04
C ARG A 153 -5.24 8.13 16.07
N THR A 154 -5.25 6.99 15.39
CA THR A 154 -6.36 6.03 15.42
C THR A 154 -6.44 5.37 16.81
N ALA A 155 -5.33 4.93 17.39
CA ALA A 155 -5.30 4.31 18.71
C ALA A 155 -5.87 5.22 19.80
N LEU A 156 -5.50 6.52 19.80
CA LEU A 156 -6.08 7.51 20.72
C LEU A 156 -7.59 7.64 20.54
N ARG A 157 -8.08 7.69 19.29
CA ARG A 157 -9.52 7.79 18.99
C ARG A 157 -10.30 6.53 19.37
N HIS A 158 -9.63 5.40 19.44
CA HIS A 158 -10.18 4.11 19.87
C HIS A 158 -9.98 3.82 21.36
N GLY A 159 -9.58 4.83 22.16
CA GLY A 159 -9.61 4.79 23.61
C GLY A 159 -8.27 4.55 24.31
N ALA A 160 -7.16 4.43 23.59
CA ALA A 160 -5.85 4.42 24.22
C ALA A 160 -5.61 5.77 24.94
N LYS A 161 -5.07 5.72 26.15
CA LYS A 161 -4.81 6.92 26.98
C LYS A 161 -3.41 7.47 26.77
N LYS A 162 -2.45 6.58 26.45
CA LYS A 162 -1.07 6.92 26.18
C LYS A 162 -0.58 6.19 24.94
N VAL A 163 -0.07 6.94 23.98
CA VAL A 163 0.50 6.40 22.74
C VAL A 163 1.87 7.01 22.53
N THR A 164 2.88 6.16 22.40
CA THR A 164 4.27 6.58 22.21
C THR A 164 4.81 6.01 20.89
N VAL A 165 5.35 6.87 20.06
CA VAL A 165 6.02 6.54 18.79
C VAL A 165 7.52 6.51 18.99
N PHE A 166 8.15 5.41 18.60
CA PHE A 166 9.59 5.18 18.71
C PHE A 166 10.27 5.25 17.36
N SER A 167 11.37 6.01 17.29
CA SER A 167 12.16 6.21 16.08
C SER A 167 13.66 6.08 16.33
N ARG A 168 14.38 5.58 15.32
CA ARG A 168 15.84 5.49 15.34
C ARG A 168 16.54 6.85 15.22
N SER A 169 15.87 7.84 14.64
CA SER A 169 16.41 9.19 14.44
C SER A 169 15.38 10.26 14.80
N ASP A 170 15.82 11.47 15.00
CA ASP A 170 15.00 12.67 15.17
C ASP A 170 14.37 13.14 13.86
N HIS A 171 14.96 12.75 12.72
CA HIS A 171 14.35 12.96 11.41
C HIS A 171 13.27 11.90 11.16
N LEU A 172 12.01 12.27 11.42
CA LEU A 172 10.87 11.38 11.23
C LEU A 172 10.52 11.27 9.74
N ALA A 173 10.28 10.05 9.26
CA ALA A 173 9.95 9.80 7.86
C ALA A 173 8.54 10.28 7.46
N ALA A 174 7.67 10.56 8.43
CA ALA A 174 6.37 11.16 8.19
C ALA A 174 6.50 12.62 7.74
N SER A 175 5.51 13.12 7.00
CA SER A 175 5.44 14.54 6.68
C SER A 175 5.29 15.36 7.97
N GLN A 176 5.91 16.56 8.01
CA GLN A 176 5.85 17.42 9.18
C GLN A 176 4.42 17.69 9.63
N ARG A 177 3.51 17.89 8.69
CA ARG A 177 2.08 18.09 8.96
C ARG A 177 1.45 16.94 9.75
N GLU A 178 1.75 15.68 9.41
CA GLU A 178 1.20 14.52 10.11
C GLU A 178 1.83 14.36 11.50
N VAL A 179 3.10 14.70 11.65
CA VAL A 179 3.78 14.73 12.96
C VAL A 179 3.13 15.80 13.85
N ASP A 180 2.89 17.00 13.32
CA ASP A 180 2.26 18.09 14.08
C ASP A 180 0.86 17.71 14.55
N TYR A 181 0.04 17.11 13.68
CA TYR A 181 -1.27 16.60 14.07
C TYR A 181 -1.20 15.50 15.12
N ALA A 182 -0.23 14.59 15.03
CA ALA A 182 -0.04 13.56 16.04
C ALA A 182 0.33 14.15 17.40
N LYS A 183 1.19 15.18 17.43
CA LYS A 183 1.55 15.92 18.65
C LYS A 183 0.34 16.66 19.25
N ILE A 184 -0.47 17.30 18.41
CA ILE A 184 -1.71 17.98 18.84
C ILE A 184 -2.69 16.97 19.46
N ASP A 185 -2.80 15.78 18.88
CA ASP A 185 -3.65 14.71 19.39
C ASP A 185 -3.10 14.09 20.71
N GLY A 186 -1.88 14.41 21.13
CA GLY A 186 -1.28 13.95 22.38
C GLY A 186 -0.33 12.74 22.26
N VAL A 187 0.14 12.45 21.04
CA VAL A 187 1.14 11.39 20.83
C VAL A 187 2.50 11.81 21.35
N GLU A 188 3.13 10.94 22.14
CA GLU A 188 4.50 11.09 22.62
C GLU A 188 5.51 10.53 21.62
N PHE A 189 6.73 11.08 21.59
CA PHE A 189 7.80 10.63 20.70
C PHE A 189 9.07 10.34 21.49
N VAL A 190 9.66 9.19 21.24
CA VAL A 190 10.98 8.80 21.73
C VAL A 190 11.86 8.52 20.52
N VAL A 191 12.96 9.24 20.42
CA VAL A 191 13.88 9.16 19.28
C VAL A 191 15.24 8.63 19.72
N HIS A 192 16.08 8.24 18.77
CA HIS A 192 17.40 7.65 19.00
C HIS A 192 17.35 6.36 19.81
N VAL A 193 16.35 5.53 19.53
CA VAL A 193 16.20 4.20 20.16
C VAL A 193 15.90 3.12 19.11
N GLU A 194 16.34 1.91 19.38
CA GLU A 194 16.09 0.74 18.55
C GLU A 194 15.51 -0.41 19.40
N PRO A 195 14.44 -1.09 18.92
CA PRO A 195 13.86 -2.22 19.65
C PRO A 195 14.79 -3.44 19.54
N VAL A 196 15.01 -4.11 20.66
CA VAL A 196 15.83 -5.33 20.74
C VAL A 196 15.02 -6.58 21.07
N GLU A 197 13.95 -6.44 21.83
CA GLU A 197 13.04 -7.52 22.20
C GLU A 197 11.66 -6.98 22.55
N ILE A 198 10.60 -7.71 22.17
CA ILE A 198 9.24 -7.45 22.61
C ILE A 198 8.89 -8.49 23.69
N VAL A 199 8.34 -8.03 24.79
CA VAL A 199 7.89 -8.85 25.92
C VAL A 199 6.40 -8.59 26.18
N ASP A 200 5.75 -9.41 27.01
CA ASP A 200 4.32 -9.29 27.32
C ASP A 200 3.94 -7.90 27.85
N ASP A 201 4.83 -7.27 28.62
CA ASP A 201 4.58 -5.97 29.26
C ASP A 201 5.10 -4.77 28.45
N GLY A 202 5.59 -4.96 27.23
CA GLY A 202 6.08 -3.85 26.40
C GLY A 202 7.25 -4.20 25.49
N VAL A 203 8.12 -3.22 25.26
CA VAL A 203 9.27 -3.35 24.36
C VAL A 203 10.55 -2.89 25.05
N ILE A 204 11.59 -3.68 24.93
CA ILE A 204 12.94 -3.31 25.36
C ILE A 204 13.63 -2.60 24.20
N PHE A 205 14.03 -1.35 24.45
CA PHE A 205 14.80 -0.54 23.51
C PHE A 205 16.21 -0.31 24.03
N VAL A 206 17.15 -0.14 23.13
CA VAL A 206 18.50 0.33 23.37
C VAL A 206 18.66 1.73 22.80
N GLU A 207 19.41 2.60 23.45
CA GLU A 207 19.75 3.93 22.95
C GLU A 207 20.74 3.83 21.79
N LEU A 208 20.63 4.77 20.84
CA LEU A 208 21.50 4.88 19.69
C LEU A 208 22.37 6.14 19.78
N GLU A 209 23.63 5.99 19.46
CA GLU A 209 24.53 7.10 19.20
C GLU A 209 24.72 7.28 17.69
N CYS A 210 24.88 8.54 17.29
CA CYS A 210 25.17 8.92 15.90
C CYS A 210 26.65 9.28 15.79
N ASP A 211 27.36 8.60 14.89
CA ASP A 211 28.72 9.03 14.55
C ASP A 211 28.65 10.34 13.70
N GLY A 212 29.78 11.04 13.59
CA GLY A 212 29.86 12.27 12.79
C GLY A 212 29.59 12.10 11.30
N LYS A 213 29.30 10.88 10.84
CA LYS A 213 28.94 10.53 9.45
C LYS A 213 27.48 10.14 9.28
N GLY A 214 26.68 10.17 10.37
CA GLY A 214 25.27 9.84 10.35
C GLY A 214 24.94 8.36 10.53
N ASN A 215 25.93 7.50 10.82
CA ASN A 215 25.66 6.09 11.14
C ASN A 215 25.19 5.98 12.60
N LEU A 216 24.14 5.17 12.80
CA LEU A 216 23.56 4.90 14.11
C LEU A 216 24.09 3.56 14.64
N SER A 217 24.54 3.55 15.89
CA SER A 217 25.00 2.34 16.58
C SER A 217 24.44 2.23 18.00
N PRO A 218 24.09 1.00 18.46
CA PRO A 218 23.54 0.79 19.80
C PRO A 218 24.58 1.06 20.88
N ILE A 219 24.16 1.76 21.92
CA ILE A 219 24.97 1.99 23.14
C ILE A 219 24.72 0.81 24.10
N ARG A 220 25.75 0.04 24.37
CA ARG A 220 25.64 -1.13 25.25
C ARG A 220 25.29 -0.73 26.69
N GLY A 221 24.39 -1.48 27.31
CA GLY A 221 23.98 -1.28 28.71
C GLY A 221 22.94 -0.18 28.89
N THR A 222 22.31 0.29 27.81
CA THR A 222 21.22 1.28 27.87
C THR A 222 19.84 0.66 27.62
N GLU A 223 19.76 -0.68 27.69
CA GLU A 223 18.51 -1.40 27.47
C GLU A 223 17.48 -0.99 28.53
N ASN A 224 16.33 -0.53 28.08
CA ASN A 224 15.24 -0.05 28.93
C ASN A 224 13.89 -0.59 28.45
N LEU A 225 13.05 -1.04 29.39
CA LEU A 225 11.69 -1.49 29.11
C LEU A 225 10.75 -0.29 29.05
N TYR A 226 10.09 -0.12 27.93
CA TYR A 226 8.96 0.78 27.77
C TYR A 226 7.66 0.00 27.84
N GLN A 227 6.99 0.10 28.98
CA GLN A 227 5.76 -0.64 29.27
C GLN A 227 4.62 -0.23 28.34
N ALA A 228 3.85 -1.21 27.88
CA ALA A 228 2.64 -1.02 27.08
C ALA A 228 1.75 -2.28 27.11
N ASP A 229 0.44 -2.06 26.99
CA ASP A 229 -0.54 -3.13 26.83
C ASP A 229 -0.47 -3.75 25.43
N SER A 230 -0.13 -2.95 24.43
CA SER A 230 0.03 -3.40 23.04
C SER A 230 1.18 -2.71 22.32
N THR A 231 1.75 -3.42 21.35
CA THR A 231 2.80 -2.90 20.46
C THR A 231 2.34 -2.99 19.00
N ILE A 232 2.50 -1.90 18.26
CA ILE A 232 2.20 -1.88 16.82
C ILE A 232 3.46 -1.58 16.02
N ILE A 233 3.82 -2.51 15.12
CA ILE A 233 4.97 -2.39 14.23
C ILE A 233 4.54 -1.65 12.96
N ALA A 234 5.16 -0.50 12.69
CA ALA A 234 4.83 0.42 11.61
C ALA A 234 6.07 0.79 10.76
N ILE A 235 6.85 -0.22 10.36
CA ILE A 235 8.11 -0.08 9.61
C ILE A 235 7.93 -0.33 8.11
N SER A 236 6.82 0.16 7.54
CA SER A 236 6.47 -0.02 6.15
C SER A 236 6.03 -1.44 5.78
N GLN A 237 5.75 -1.67 4.52
CA GLN A 237 5.28 -2.93 3.95
C GLN A 237 5.89 -3.18 2.58
N GLY A 238 5.91 -4.45 2.18
CA GLY A 238 6.37 -4.94 0.89
C GLY A 238 5.24 -5.54 0.04
N PRO A 239 5.54 -5.93 -1.20
CA PRO A 239 4.60 -6.56 -2.11
C PRO A 239 4.24 -7.99 -1.65
N LYS A 240 3.11 -8.49 -2.15
CA LYS A 240 2.74 -9.90 -2.06
C LYS A 240 3.17 -10.61 -3.34
N ASP A 241 3.86 -11.72 -3.21
CA ASP A 241 4.53 -12.41 -4.32
C ASP A 241 3.59 -13.26 -5.22
N ARG A 242 2.29 -13.35 -4.88
CA ARG A 242 1.39 -14.35 -5.47
C ARG A 242 1.22 -14.21 -6.99
N ILE A 243 1.02 -12.99 -7.51
CA ILE A 243 0.86 -12.79 -8.97
C ILE A 243 2.15 -13.16 -9.69
N VAL A 244 3.27 -12.74 -9.15
CA VAL A 244 4.60 -13.05 -9.73
C VAL A 244 4.85 -14.55 -9.76
N SER A 245 4.62 -15.24 -8.64
CA SER A 245 4.87 -16.68 -8.53
C SER A 245 3.95 -17.55 -9.42
N THR A 246 2.81 -16.99 -9.85
CA THR A 246 1.83 -17.70 -10.69
C THR A 246 1.78 -17.21 -12.14
N THR A 247 2.65 -16.28 -12.52
CA THR A 247 2.69 -15.69 -13.87
C THR A 247 4.09 -15.82 -14.46
N THR A 248 4.23 -16.69 -15.45
CA THR A 248 5.51 -16.90 -16.14
C THR A 248 5.95 -15.63 -16.88
N GLY A 249 7.25 -15.30 -16.81
CA GLY A 249 7.84 -14.17 -17.52
C GLY A 249 7.80 -12.85 -16.78
N LEU A 250 7.26 -12.79 -15.55
CA LEU A 250 7.38 -11.63 -14.67
C LEU A 250 8.61 -11.76 -13.79
N GLU A 251 9.45 -10.74 -13.78
CA GLU A 251 10.63 -10.65 -12.93
C GLU A 251 10.45 -9.65 -11.81
N VAL A 252 11.10 -9.90 -10.69
CA VAL A 252 11.15 -9.00 -9.53
C VAL A 252 12.60 -8.67 -9.19
N ASN A 253 12.79 -7.49 -8.59
CA ASN A 253 14.06 -7.09 -8.02
C ASN A 253 14.30 -7.74 -6.65
N GLU A 254 15.46 -7.47 -6.04
CA GLU A 254 15.84 -7.98 -4.71
C GLU A 254 14.84 -7.65 -3.59
N LYS A 255 14.03 -6.62 -3.77
CA LYS A 255 12.98 -6.20 -2.82
C LYS A 255 11.62 -6.84 -3.09
N GLY A 256 11.54 -7.74 -4.09
CA GLY A 256 10.28 -8.37 -4.51
C GLY A 256 9.34 -7.45 -5.30
N LEU A 257 9.79 -6.26 -5.70
CA LEU A 257 9.04 -5.35 -6.56
C LEU A 257 9.22 -5.76 -8.02
N LEU A 258 8.15 -5.66 -8.81
CA LEU A 258 8.20 -6.00 -10.23
C LEU A 258 9.20 -5.12 -10.99
N VAL A 259 9.91 -5.72 -11.92
CA VAL A 259 10.84 -5.02 -12.80
C VAL A 259 10.06 -4.40 -13.95
N THR A 260 10.18 -3.08 -14.12
CA THR A 260 9.56 -2.33 -15.21
C THR A 260 10.55 -1.37 -15.85
N ASN A 261 10.28 -1.00 -17.09
CA ASN A 261 10.94 0.16 -17.70
C ASN A 261 10.31 1.48 -17.20
N THR A 262 10.75 2.61 -17.75
CA THR A 262 10.26 3.95 -17.38
C THR A 262 8.80 4.20 -17.74
N PHE A 263 8.22 3.39 -18.62
CA PHE A 263 6.83 3.48 -19.09
C PHE A 263 5.89 2.51 -18.36
N GLY A 264 6.41 1.75 -17.39
CA GLY A 264 5.63 0.77 -16.62
C GLY A 264 5.39 -0.55 -17.34
N GLU A 265 6.08 -0.83 -18.45
CA GLU A 265 6.07 -2.12 -19.11
C GLU A 265 6.89 -3.10 -18.29
N THR A 266 6.31 -4.26 -17.98
CA THR A 266 6.99 -5.35 -17.26
C THR A 266 7.86 -6.17 -18.22
N THR A 267 8.53 -7.18 -17.68
CA THR A 267 9.30 -8.14 -18.48
C THR A 267 8.43 -9.07 -19.34
N ARG A 268 7.11 -9.00 -19.21
CA ARG A 268 6.16 -9.76 -20.03
C ARG A 268 5.25 -8.81 -20.84
N ASP A 269 5.24 -9.00 -22.14
CA ASP A 269 4.44 -8.20 -23.08
C ASP A 269 2.96 -8.15 -22.72
N GLY A 270 2.37 -6.96 -22.85
CA GLY A 270 0.97 -6.71 -22.54
C GLY A 270 0.65 -6.57 -21.05
N ILE A 271 1.65 -6.66 -20.17
CA ILE A 271 1.51 -6.47 -18.73
C ILE A 271 2.23 -5.19 -18.31
N PHE A 272 1.47 -4.32 -17.66
CA PHE A 272 1.89 -3.00 -17.22
C PHE A 272 1.71 -2.84 -15.71
N GLU A 273 2.43 -1.87 -15.14
CA GLU A 273 2.45 -1.69 -13.71
C GLU A 273 2.80 -0.27 -13.29
N SER A 274 2.20 0.19 -12.20
CA SER A 274 2.59 1.42 -11.52
C SER A 274 2.19 1.41 -10.04
N GLY A 275 2.65 2.44 -9.31
CA GLY A 275 2.37 2.59 -7.89
C GLY A 275 3.37 1.88 -7.00
N ASP A 276 2.91 1.47 -5.82
CA ASP A 276 3.78 0.96 -4.75
C ASP A 276 4.41 -0.39 -5.10
N VAL A 277 3.83 -1.13 -6.01
CA VAL A 277 4.30 -2.44 -6.43
C VAL A 277 5.59 -2.36 -7.28
N VAL A 278 5.87 -1.19 -7.89
CA VAL A 278 7.11 -0.86 -8.61
C VAL A 278 8.12 -0.13 -7.72
N ARG A 279 7.64 0.87 -6.98
CA ARG A 279 8.50 1.85 -6.30
C ARG A 279 8.57 1.66 -4.79
N GLY A 280 7.82 0.67 -4.25
CA GLY A 280 7.58 0.53 -2.83
C GLY A 280 6.58 1.57 -2.31
N ALA A 281 6.31 1.54 -1.00
CA ALA A 281 5.33 2.44 -0.38
C ALA A 281 5.71 3.91 -0.58
N LYS A 282 4.89 4.63 -1.35
CA LYS A 282 5.03 6.05 -1.70
C LYS A 282 3.73 6.81 -1.42
N THR A 283 3.65 8.04 -1.89
CA THR A 283 2.43 8.84 -1.74
C THR A 283 1.40 8.51 -2.83
N VAL A 284 0.12 8.74 -2.50
CA VAL A 284 -0.98 8.60 -3.47
C VAL A 284 -0.78 9.50 -4.69
N VAL A 285 -0.25 10.72 -4.48
CA VAL A 285 -0.01 11.69 -5.56
C VAL A 285 1.02 11.17 -6.55
N GLU A 286 2.11 10.58 -6.07
CA GLU A 286 3.15 9.98 -6.93
C GLU A 286 2.60 8.78 -7.71
N ALA A 287 1.79 7.92 -7.06
CA ALA A 287 1.15 6.79 -7.72
C ALA A 287 0.23 7.24 -8.87
N VAL A 288 -0.59 8.26 -8.63
CA VAL A 288 -1.49 8.83 -9.64
C VAL A 288 -0.71 9.48 -10.79
N ALA A 289 0.33 10.27 -10.49
CA ALA A 289 1.11 10.96 -11.51
C ALA A 289 1.81 9.99 -12.47
N TYR A 290 2.44 8.95 -11.92
CA TYR A 290 3.10 7.93 -12.73
C TYR A 290 2.11 7.07 -13.53
N SER A 291 0.95 6.75 -12.96
CA SER A 291 -0.08 5.98 -13.64
C SER A 291 -0.61 6.64 -14.92
N LYS A 292 -0.55 7.96 -15.03
CA LYS A 292 -0.92 8.65 -16.27
C LYS A 292 0.02 8.29 -17.43
N GLN A 293 1.32 8.23 -17.18
CA GLN A 293 2.31 7.82 -18.19
C GLN A 293 2.13 6.35 -18.59
N VAL A 294 1.83 5.49 -17.61
CA VAL A 294 1.58 4.07 -17.87
C VAL A 294 0.30 3.87 -18.68
N ALA A 295 -0.74 4.67 -18.45
CA ALA A 295 -1.96 4.64 -19.27
C ALA A 295 -1.69 5.00 -20.74
N ASP A 296 -0.78 5.95 -20.98
CA ASP A 296 -0.36 6.30 -22.35
C ASP A 296 0.39 5.13 -23.01
N ALA A 297 1.30 4.49 -22.30
CA ALA A 297 2.02 3.31 -22.80
C ALA A 297 1.08 2.12 -23.09
N MET A 298 0.08 1.88 -22.22
CA MET A 298 -0.94 0.86 -22.47
C MET A 298 -1.78 1.16 -23.71
N ASP A 299 -2.16 2.42 -23.92
CA ASP A 299 -2.90 2.90 -25.08
C ASP A 299 -2.11 2.67 -26.36
N ASP A 300 -0.83 3.07 -26.40
CA ASP A 300 0.06 2.90 -27.55
C ASP A 300 0.25 1.41 -27.89
N TYR A 301 0.48 0.57 -26.88
CA TYR A 301 0.59 -0.87 -27.05
C TYR A 301 -0.68 -1.48 -27.67
N MET A 302 -1.85 -1.16 -27.12
CA MET A 302 -3.12 -1.70 -27.63
C MET A 302 -3.49 -1.18 -29.02
N LYS A 303 -3.14 0.06 -29.37
CA LYS A 303 -3.28 0.59 -30.74
C LYS A 303 -2.37 -0.14 -31.73
N GLY A 304 -1.16 -0.52 -31.34
CA GLY A 304 -0.29 -1.37 -32.14
C GLY A 304 -0.94 -2.71 -32.50
N LEU A 305 -1.61 -3.36 -31.55
CA LEU A 305 -2.36 -4.60 -31.78
C LEU A 305 -3.54 -4.44 -32.74
N MET A 306 -4.17 -3.25 -32.79
CA MET A 306 -5.24 -2.97 -33.79
C MET A 306 -4.67 -2.94 -35.19
N HIS A 307 -3.57 -2.24 -35.40
CA HIS A 307 -2.91 -2.15 -36.72
C HIS A 307 -2.45 -3.51 -37.26
N GLU A 308 -2.01 -4.40 -36.38
CA GLU A 308 -1.63 -5.77 -36.76
C GLU A 308 -2.81 -6.66 -37.14
N ARG A 309 -4.02 -6.38 -36.63
CA ARG A 309 -5.26 -7.11 -36.99
C ARG A 309 -5.88 -6.67 -38.28
N ASP A 310 -5.59 -5.45 -38.71
CA ASP A 310 -6.13 -4.85 -39.96
C ASP A 310 -5.23 -5.14 -41.18
N LEU A 311 -4.08 -5.77 -41.02
CA LEU A 311 -3.15 -6.28 -42.04
C LEU A 311 -3.37 -7.78 -42.29
#